data_725542d820362f35326fc591e9386ff9
#
_entry.id   725542d820362f35326fc591e9386ff9
#
_cell.length_a   1.000
_cell.length_b   1.000
_cell.length_c   1.000
_cell.angle_alpha   90.00
_cell.angle_beta   90.00
_cell.angle_gamma   90.00
#
_symmetry.space_group_name_H-M   'P 1'
#
loop_
_entity.id
_entity.type
_entity.pdbx_description
1 polymer ?
#
loop_
_entity_poly.entity_id
_entity_poly.type
_entity_poly.pdbx_seq_one_letter_code
_entity_poly.pdbx_strand_id
1 'polypeptide(L)'
;MPCSFAREGRYCVIKLPSGETRQILSACKATVGSVGNSDHALESSGKAGRSRWLGRRPHNRGVVMNPVDHPMGGGEGRQSGGHPRSRKGLYAKGLKTRAPKKQSNKYIIERCNKK
;
A
#
# COMPACT_ATOMS: atom_id res chain seq x y z
N MET A 1 13.22 -16.62 -2.05
CA MET A 1 14.39 -15.82 -1.62
C MET A 1 14.68 -14.76 -2.68
N PRO A 2 15.01 -13.51 -2.34
CA PRO A 2 15.50 -12.56 -3.31
C PRO A 2 16.86 -13.06 -3.85
N CYS A 3 16.92 -13.36 -5.14
CA CYS A 3 18.17 -13.75 -5.77
C CYS A 3 18.94 -12.49 -6.16
N SER A 4 20.15 -12.34 -5.65
CA SER A 4 21.09 -11.34 -6.15
C SER A 4 21.61 -11.82 -7.50
N PHE A 5 21.38 -11.03 -8.57
CA PHE A 5 21.84 -11.41 -9.92
C PHE A 5 23.24 -10.88 -10.24
N ALA A 6 23.59 -9.70 -9.74
CA ALA A 6 24.86 -9.10 -10.04
C ALA A 6 25.20 -8.01 -9.01
N ARG A 7 26.49 -7.77 -8.81
CA ARG A 7 27.01 -6.63 -8.07
C ARG A 7 27.76 -5.70 -9.03
N GLU A 8 27.29 -4.47 -9.13
CA GLU A 8 27.88 -3.45 -10.00
C GLU A 8 28.32 -2.26 -9.14
N GLY A 9 29.60 -2.22 -8.81
CA GLY A 9 30.18 -1.16 -7.99
C GLY A 9 29.47 -1.02 -6.63
N ARG A 10 28.78 0.10 -6.41
CA ARG A 10 28.08 0.42 -5.16
C ARG A 10 26.66 -0.16 -5.07
N TYR A 11 26.18 -0.78 -6.12
CA TYR A 11 24.82 -1.30 -6.21
C TYR A 11 24.80 -2.81 -6.40
N CYS A 12 23.73 -3.44 -5.90
CA CYS A 12 23.38 -4.83 -6.17
C CYS A 12 22.06 -4.87 -6.93
N VAL A 13 21.98 -5.70 -7.95
CA VAL A 13 20.75 -5.98 -8.68
C VAL A 13 20.02 -7.12 -7.97
N ILE A 14 18.81 -6.86 -7.51
CA ILE A 14 18.01 -7.81 -6.75
C ILE A 14 16.64 -7.97 -7.39
N LYS A 15 16.20 -9.20 -7.57
CA LYS A 15 14.81 -9.53 -7.91
C LYS A 15 14.00 -9.67 -6.64
N LEU A 16 13.00 -8.81 -6.50
CA LEU A 16 12.09 -8.82 -5.36
C LEU A 16 11.04 -9.95 -5.50
N PRO A 17 10.39 -10.37 -4.41
CA PRO A 17 9.31 -11.36 -4.45
C PRO A 17 8.15 -10.98 -5.37
N SER A 18 7.93 -9.68 -5.60
CA SER A 18 6.93 -9.15 -6.54
C SER A 18 7.29 -9.39 -8.02
N GLY A 19 8.51 -9.86 -8.32
CA GLY A 19 9.03 -10.01 -9.68
C GLY A 19 9.71 -8.75 -10.23
N GLU A 20 9.70 -7.63 -9.50
CA GLU A 20 10.41 -6.41 -9.89
C GLU A 20 11.92 -6.60 -9.67
N THR A 21 12.72 -6.27 -10.68
CA THR A 21 14.19 -6.25 -10.60
C THR A 21 14.64 -4.81 -10.43
N ARG A 22 15.41 -4.55 -9.38
CA ARG A 22 15.91 -3.20 -9.12
C ARG A 22 17.29 -3.16 -8.47
N GLN A 23 17.93 -2.02 -8.60
CA GLN A 23 19.21 -1.72 -7.95
C GLN A 23 18.99 -1.25 -6.52
N ILE A 24 19.75 -1.81 -5.59
CA ILE A 24 19.79 -1.44 -4.17
C ILE A 24 21.25 -1.23 -3.78
N LEU A 25 21.51 -0.24 -2.93
CA LEU A 25 22.86 -0.01 -2.43
C LEU A 25 23.42 -1.25 -1.73
N SER A 26 24.63 -1.65 -2.04
CA SER A 26 25.30 -2.83 -1.47
C SER A 26 25.54 -2.73 0.04
N ALA A 27 25.57 -1.51 0.57
CA ALA A 27 25.71 -1.26 2.01
C ALA A 27 24.39 -1.50 2.81
N CYS A 28 23.25 -1.69 2.13
CA CYS A 28 21.98 -1.97 2.81
C CYS A 28 22.02 -3.33 3.48
N LYS A 29 21.51 -3.39 4.71
CA LYS A 29 21.34 -4.65 5.45
C LYS A 29 20.03 -5.33 5.04
N ALA A 30 20.05 -6.67 5.08
CA ALA A 30 18.86 -7.48 4.80
C ALA A 30 18.79 -8.64 5.81
N THR A 31 17.58 -9.08 6.12
CA THR A 31 17.34 -10.27 6.92
C THR A 31 16.93 -11.41 6.00
N VAL A 32 17.63 -12.52 6.10
CA VAL A 32 17.33 -13.74 5.33
C VAL A 32 16.32 -14.58 6.11
N GLY A 33 15.28 -15.05 5.42
CA GLY A 33 14.25 -15.89 6.00
C GLY A 33 12.83 -15.43 5.65
N SER A 34 11.85 -16.06 6.26
CA SER A 34 10.44 -15.67 6.19
C SER A 34 10.06 -14.74 7.35
N VAL A 35 9.07 -13.90 7.13
CA VAL A 35 8.50 -13.06 8.20
C VAL A 35 7.76 -13.96 9.19
N GLY A 36 8.03 -13.81 10.48
CA GLY A 36 7.34 -14.53 11.54
C GLY A 36 5.92 -14.01 11.80
N ASN A 37 5.23 -14.69 12.74
CA ASN A 37 3.86 -14.34 13.16
C ASN A 37 2.87 -14.27 11.97
N SER A 38 2.90 -15.29 11.11
CA SER A 38 2.05 -15.39 9.91
C SER A 38 0.54 -15.34 10.23
N ASP A 39 0.17 -15.85 11.41
CA ASP A 39 -1.23 -15.94 11.83
C ASP A 39 -1.82 -14.64 12.37
N HIS A 40 -0.99 -13.59 12.49
CA HIS A 40 -1.46 -12.28 12.97
C HIS A 40 -2.61 -11.72 12.14
N ALA A 41 -2.61 -11.96 10.83
CA ALA A 41 -3.69 -11.52 9.94
C ALA A 41 -5.02 -12.26 10.18
N LEU A 42 -4.98 -13.42 10.81
CA LEU A 42 -6.15 -14.26 11.11
C LEU A 42 -6.77 -13.93 12.47
N GLU A 43 -6.11 -13.11 13.28
CA GLU A 43 -6.62 -12.74 14.60
C GLU A 43 -7.91 -11.94 14.50
N SER A 44 -8.96 -12.41 15.19
CA SER A 44 -10.20 -11.69 15.36
C SER A 44 -10.22 -10.94 16.68
N SER A 45 -10.52 -9.63 16.62
CA SER A 45 -10.61 -8.82 17.84
C SER A 45 -11.86 -9.14 18.70
N GLY A 46 -12.86 -9.79 18.14
CA GLY A 46 -14.08 -10.19 18.81
C GLY A 46 -15.03 -9.03 19.16
N LYS A 47 -14.53 -7.91 19.63
CA LYS A 47 -15.34 -6.75 20.01
C LYS A 47 -14.67 -5.43 19.64
N ALA A 48 -15.48 -4.40 19.39
CA ALA A 48 -15.00 -3.06 19.08
C ALA A 48 -14.21 -2.40 20.22
N GLY A 49 -14.54 -2.72 21.46
CA GLY A 49 -13.84 -2.21 22.66
C GLY A 49 -12.36 -2.55 22.69
N ARG A 50 -11.95 -3.69 22.12
CA ARG A 50 -10.52 -4.06 22.05
C ARG A 50 -9.70 -3.07 21.23
N SER A 51 -10.26 -2.58 20.12
CA SER A 51 -9.62 -1.54 19.32
C SER A 51 -9.46 -0.23 20.09
N ARG A 52 -10.43 0.10 20.96
CA ARG A 52 -10.38 1.27 21.84
C ARG A 52 -9.27 1.12 22.90
N TRP A 53 -9.08 -0.06 23.46
CA TRP A 53 -7.99 -0.34 24.39
C TRP A 53 -6.60 -0.14 23.75
N LEU A 54 -6.48 -0.40 22.44
CA LEU A 54 -5.27 -0.16 21.66
C LEU A 54 -5.11 1.30 21.23
N GLY A 55 -5.94 2.22 21.73
CA GLY A 55 -5.91 3.64 21.38
C GLY A 55 -6.46 4.00 20.00
N ARG A 56 -7.06 3.05 19.29
CA ARG A 56 -7.64 3.30 17.95
C ARG A 56 -9.03 3.89 18.05
N ARG A 57 -9.26 4.99 17.38
CA ARG A 57 -10.60 5.59 17.22
C ARG A 57 -11.36 4.94 16.08
N PRO A 58 -12.72 4.98 16.09
CA PRO A 58 -13.54 4.52 14.98
C PRO A 58 -13.17 5.24 13.68
N HIS A 59 -13.18 4.52 12.60
CA HIS A 59 -12.98 5.07 11.26
C HIS A 59 -14.33 5.26 10.56
N ASN A 60 -14.66 6.49 10.24
CA ASN A 60 -15.89 6.83 9.51
C ASN A 60 -15.66 6.73 8.00
N ARG A 61 -16.61 6.11 7.31
CA ARG A 61 -16.62 6.05 5.84
C ARG A 61 -17.13 7.36 5.26
N GLY A 62 -16.65 7.76 4.09
CA GLY A 62 -17.13 8.96 3.41
C GLY A 62 -18.63 8.99 3.12
N VAL A 63 -19.23 7.81 2.91
CA VAL A 63 -20.68 7.65 2.63
C VAL A 63 -21.58 8.09 3.81
N VAL A 64 -21.08 8.04 5.04
CA VAL A 64 -21.83 8.44 6.24
C VAL A 64 -21.60 9.91 6.63
N MET A 65 -20.83 10.62 5.86
CA MET A 65 -20.54 12.04 6.06
C MET A 65 -21.54 12.91 5.27
N ASN A 66 -21.57 14.19 5.59
CA ASN A 66 -22.32 15.16 4.81
C ASN A 66 -21.56 15.53 3.52
N PRO A 67 -22.28 16.09 2.50
CA PRO A 67 -21.63 16.47 1.23
C PRO A 67 -20.47 17.46 1.38
N VAL A 68 -20.53 18.33 2.38
CA VAL A 68 -19.46 19.30 2.69
C VAL A 68 -18.17 18.63 3.17
N ASP A 69 -18.27 17.46 3.80
CA ASP A 69 -17.14 16.76 4.42
C ASP A 69 -16.45 15.79 3.48
N HIS A 70 -17.22 15.21 2.55
CA HIS A 70 -16.71 14.18 1.66
C HIS A 70 -17.47 14.12 0.32
N PRO A 71 -16.80 13.92 -0.82
CA PRO A 71 -17.43 13.79 -2.15
C PRO A 71 -18.47 12.66 -2.25
N MET A 72 -18.36 11.65 -1.38
CA MET A 72 -19.29 10.52 -1.32
C MET A 72 -20.38 10.70 -0.24
N GLY A 73 -20.42 11.87 0.38
CA GLY A 73 -21.38 12.20 1.44
C GLY A 73 -22.74 12.57 0.88
N GLY A 74 -23.74 12.54 1.75
CA GLY A 74 -25.14 12.82 1.40
C GLY A 74 -25.86 11.62 0.79
N GLY A 75 -27.06 11.87 0.23
CA GLY A 75 -27.92 10.85 -0.34
C GLY A 75 -28.79 10.15 0.69
N GLU A 76 -29.69 9.29 0.20
CA GLU A 76 -30.54 8.45 1.02
C GLU A 76 -29.94 7.06 1.22
N GLY A 77 -29.97 6.56 2.46
CA GLY A 77 -29.49 5.23 2.81
C GLY A 77 -27.97 5.10 2.64
N ARG A 78 -27.52 4.00 2.02
CA ARG A 78 -26.10 3.69 1.82
C ARG A 78 -25.60 4.07 0.42
N GLN A 79 -26.17 5.08 -0.16
CA GLN A 79 -25.87 5.48 -1.52
C GLN A 79 -24.53 6.22 -1.59
N SER A 80 -23.65 5.80 -2.51
CA SER A 80 -22.29 6.33 -2.62
C SER A 80 -22.11 7.36 -3.76
N GLY A 81 -23.13 7.59 -4.58
CA GLY A 81 -23.13 8.65 -5.59
C GLY A 81 -22.07 8.51 -6.68
N GLY A 82 -21.74 7.28 -7.13
CA GLY A 82 -20.83 7.06 -8.26
C GLY A 82 -19.53 6.38 -7.91
N HIS A 83 -18.47 6.63 -8.70
CA HIS A 83 -17.17 5.99 -8.51
C HIS A 83 -16.54 6.37 -7.16
N PRO A 84 -16.02 5.40 -6.37
CA PRO A 84 -15.42 5.69 -5.07
C PRO A 84 -14.29 6.71 -5.14
N ARG A 85 -14.39 7.73 -4.32
CA ARG A 85 -13.42 8.82 -4.23
C ARG A 85 -12.86 8.96 -2.83
N SER A 86 -11.65 9.50 -2.75
CA SER A 86 -11.04 9.92 -1.49
C SER A 86 -11.61 11.28 -1.06
N ARG A 87 -11.30 11.72 0.15
CA ARG A 87 -11.67 13.04 0.67
C ARG A 87 -11.18 14.19 -0.23
N LYS A 88 -10.06 13.98 -0.93
CA LYS A 88 -9.49 14.94 -1.89
C LYS A 88 -10.11 14.86 -3.29
N GLY A 89 -11.15 14.04 -3.50
CA GLY A 89 -11.79 13.83 -4.79
C GLY A 89 -11.08 12.89 -5.76
N LEU A 90 -9.93 12.34 -5.37
CA LEU A 90 -9.19 11.38 -6.20
C LEU A 90 -9.89 10.02 -6.20
N TYR A 91 -9.84 9.30 -7.31
CA TYR A 91 -10.38 7.95 -7.38
C TYR A 91 -9.72 7.03 -6.35
N ALA A 92 -10.54 6.34 -5.55
CA ALA A 92 -10.08 5.41 -4.52
C ALA A 92 -9.71 4.04 -5.07
N LYS A 93 -10.22 3.69 -6.26
CA LYS A 93 -9.92 2.43 -6.97
C LYS A 93 -9.33 2.72 -8.34
N GLY A 94 -8.34 1.92 -8.74
CA GLY A 94 -7.72 1.98 -10.06
C GLY A 94 -6.73 3.14 -10.28
N LEU A 95 -6.60 4.08 -9.36
CA LEU A 95 -5.64 5.16 -9.48
C LEU A 95 -4.22 4.66 -9.25
N LYS A 96 -3.35 4.90 -10.23
CA LYS A 96 -1.91 4.65 -10.08
C LYS A 96 -1.31 5.76 -9.22
N THR A 97 -0.97 5.44 -7.96
CA THR A 97 -0.52 6.44 -6.96
C THR A 97 0.97 6.77 -7.05
N ARG A 98 1.76 5.96 -7.75
CA ARG A 98 3.19 6.25 -7.93
C ARG A 98 3.38 7.46 -8.82
N ALA A 99 4.14 8.45 -8.35
CA ALA A 99 4.47 9.63 -9.15
C ALA A 99 5.26 9.23 -10.41
N PRO A 100 4.85 9.67 -11.62
CA PRO A 100 5.53 9.31 -12.88
C PRO A 100 7.01 9.71 -12.90
N LYS A 101 7.33 10.89 -12.37
CA LYS A 101 8.69 11.46 -12.31
C LYS A 101 9.42 11.18 -10.99
N LYS A 102 9.12 10.06 -10.34
CA LYS A 102 9.80 9.70 -9.09
C LYS A 102 11.28 9.41 -9.35
N GLN A 103 12.18 10.05 -8.61
CA GLN A 103 13.65 9.87 -8.78
C GLN A 103 14.08 8.40 -8.68
N SER A 104 13.44 7.59 -7.86
CA SER A 104 13.75 6.16 -7.72
C SER A 104 13.38 5.31 -8.95
N ASN A 105 12.81 5.89 -10.01
CA ASN A 105 12.53 5.15 -11.25
C ASN A 105 13.82 4.70 -11.95
N LYS A 106 14.91 5.45 -11.79
CA LYS A 106 16.23 5.10 -12.36
C LYS A 106 16.83 3.80 -11.80
N TYR A 107 16.38 3.39 -10.61
CA TYR A 107 16.85 2.16 -9.96
C TYR A 107 16.01 0.92 -10.31
N ILE A 108 14.94 1.09 -11.08
CA ILE A 108 14.09 -0.02 -11.53
C ILE A 108 14.60 -0.47 -12.90
N ILE A 109 15.11 -1.70 -12.96
CA ILE A 109 15.59 -2.31 -14.21
C ILE A 109 14.42 -2.94 -14.94
N GLU A 110 13.64 -3.75 -14.24
CA GLU A 110 12.49 -4.44 -14.80
C GLU A 110 11.29 -4.34 -13.87
N ARG A 111 10.13 -3.94 -14.39
CA ARG A 111 8.88 -3.91 -13.63
C ARG A 111 8.18 -5.26 -13.68
N CYS A 112 7.50 -5.64 -12.59
CA CYS A 112 6.76 -6.90 -12.51
C CYS A 112 5.56 -6.97 -13.48
N ASN A 113 4.97 -5.83 -13.84
CA ASN A 113 3.84 -5.74 -14.77
C ASN A 113 4.28 -5.06 -16.07
N LYS A 114 4.78 -5.85 -17.01
CA LYS A 114 4.81 -5.48 -18.42
C LYS A 114 3.40 -5.73 -18.98
N LYS A 115 2.57 -4.71 -19.08
CA LYS A 115 1.47 -4.68 -20.06
C LYS A 115 1.95 -3.93 -21.27
#